data_2cd3c3367563f674abe46566764c9818
#
_entry.id   2cd3c3367563f674abe46566764c9818
#
_cell.length_a   1.000
_cell.length_b   1.000
_cell.length_c   1.000
_cell.angle_alpha   90.00
_cell.angle_beta   90.00
_cell.angle_gamma   90.00
#
_symmetry.space_group_name_H-M   'P 1'
#
loop_
_entity.id
_entity.type
_entity.pdbx_description
1 polymer ?
#
loop_
_entity_poly.entity_id
_entity_poly.type
_entity_poly.pdbx_seq_one_letter_code
_entity_poly.pdbx_strand_id
1 'polypeptide(L)' 'MQTRLIDYAGLRAIGVRHGKIQLWRLVKAGKFPAPIKIGVKSAWIEAEIEAWIAGRVAARDGATGEAA' A
#
# COMPACT_ATOMS: atom_id res chain seq x y z
N MET A 1 13.44 -6.75 16.48
CA MET A 1 12.39 -6.49 15.49
C MET A 1 12.86 -5.41 14.53
N GLN A 2 12.76 -5.67 13.25
CA GLN A 2 13.15 -4.68 12.25
C GLN A 2 11.92 -4.09 11.59
N THR A 3 11.87 -2.77 11.61
CA THR A 3 10.82 -2.06 10.90
C THR A 3 11.45 -1.37 9.70
N ARG A 4 11.03 -1.76 8.52
CA ARG A 4 11.49 -1.12 7.30
C ARG A 4 10.46 -0.12 6.82
N LEU A 5 10.97 1.00 6.35
CA LEU A 5 10.12 2.04 5.79
C LEU A 5 10.33 2.11 4.30
N ILE A 6 9.28 2.48 3.60
CA ILE A 6 9.29 2.58 2.15
C ILE A 6 8.65 3.91 1.78
N ASP A 7 9.31 4.65 0.91
CA ASP A 7 8.80 5.94 0.49
C ASP A 7 7.93 5.79 -0.77
N TYR A 8 7.45 6.92 -1.29
CA TYR A 8 6.60 6.91 -2.46
C TYR A 8 7.28 6.25 -3.66
N ALA A 9 8.56 6.56 -3.86
CA ALA A 9 9.31 5.95 -4.96
C ALA A 9 9.43 4.45 -4.77
N GLY A 10 9.60 3.99 -3.52
CA GLY A 10 9.65 2.58 -3.21
C GLY A 10 8.33 1.88 -3.49
N LEU A 11 7.20 2.55 -3.19
CA LEU A 11 5.89 2.00 -3.53
C LEU A 11 5.78 1.75 -5.03
N ARG A 12 6.21 2.71 -5.84
CA ARG A 12 6.15 2.55 -7.29
C ARG A 12 7.06 1.42 -7.76
N ALA A 13 8.20 1.24 -7.11
CA ALA A 13 9.15 0.19 -7.47
C ALA A 13 8.59 -1.21 -7.25
N ILE A 14 7.73 -1.38 -6.26
CA ILE A 14 7.12 -2.69 -5.98
C ILE A 14 5.77 -2.87 -6.65
N GLY A 15 5.37 -1.94 -7.50
CA GLY A 15 4.18 -2.10 -8.31
C GLY A 15 2.96 -1.31 -7.88
N VAL A 16 3.04 -0.56 -6.80
CA VAL A 16 1.93 0.30 -6.38
C VAL A 16 2.04 1.59 -7.21
N ARG A 17 1.22 1.70 -8.21
CA ARG A 17 1.36 2.74 -9.23
C ARG A 17 0.31 3.85 -9.14
N HIS A 18 -0.35 3.95 -8.01
CA HIS A 18 -1.30 5.04 -7.80
C HIS A 18 -0.57 6.39 -7.70
N GLY A 19 -1.18 7.43 -8.23
CA GLY A 19 -0.66 8.78 -8.06
C GLY A 19 -0.83 9.23 -6.61
N LYS A 20 -0.13 10.31 -6.24
CA LYS A 20 -0.16 10.80 -4.86
C LYS A 20 -1.56 11.18 -4.40
N ILE A 21 -2.34 11.81 -5.27
CA ILE A 21 -3.69 12.21 -4.92
C ILE A 21 -4.57 10.98 -4.68
N GLN A 22 -4.42 9.97 -5.51
CA GLN A 22 -5.20 8.75 -5.37
C GLN A 22 -4.84 8.01 -4.10
N LEU A 23 -3.55 7.91 -3.78
CA LEU A 23 -3.11 7.30 -2.53
C LEU A 23 -3.69 8.05 -1.33
N TRP A 24 -3.69 9.37 -1.39
CA TRP A 24 -4.22 10.20 -0.33
C TRP A 24 -5.70 9.90 -0.09
N ARG A 25 -6.46 9.75 -1.18
CA ARG A 25 -7.87 9.40 -1.08
C ARG A 25 -8.07 8.03 -0.47
N LEU A 26 -7.24 7.06 -0.85
CA LEU A 26 -7.33 5.71 -0.30
C LEU A 26 -6.99 5.71 1.19
N VAL A 27 -5.99 6.47 1.61
CA VAL A 27 -5.64 6.60 3.00
C VAL A 27 -6.81 7.18 3.80
N LYS A 28 -7.43 8.23 3.29
CA LYS A 28 -8.58 8.85 3.95
C LYS A 28 -9.77 7.91 4.05
N ALA A 29 -9.94 7.07 3.06
CA ALA A 29 -11.05 6.11 3.04
C ALA A 29 -10.75 4.87 3.89
N GLY A 30 -9.57 4.77 4.47
CA GLY A 30 -9.17 3.60 5.25
C GLY A 30 -8.85 2.39 4.40
N LYS A 31 -8.57 2.58 3.12
CA LYS A 31 -8.32 1.49 2.18
C LYS A 31 -6.85 1.31 1.84
N PHE A 32 -5.98 2.09 2.42
CA PHE A 32 -4.54 2.02 2.24
C PHE A 32 -3.88 2.41 3.55
N PRO A 33 -2.75 1.76 3.91
CA PRO A 33 -2.06 2.10 5.16
C PRO A 33 -1.68 3.58 5.20
N ALA A 34 -1.83 4.19 6.37
CA ALA A 34 -1.49 5.60 6.55
C ALA A 34 0.03 5.77 6.63
N PRO A 35 0.57 6.83 6.02
CA PRO A 35 2.00 7.07 6.06
C PRO A 35 2.46 7.62 7.40
N ILE A 36 3.74 7.43 7.68
CA ILE A 36 4.42 8.07 8.79
C ILE A 36 5.15 9.27 8.22
N LYS A 37 5.00 10.42 8.88
CA LYS A 37 5.70 11.63 8.45
C LYS A 37 7.09 11.66 9.05
N ILE A 38 8.10 11.81 8.19
CA ILE A 38 9.49 11.96 8.62
C ILE A 38 9.99 13.26 7.99
N GLY A 39 10.01 14.33 8.79
CA GLY A 39 10.31 15.65 8.26
C GLY A 39 9.25 16.05 7.25
N VAL A 40 9.67 16.39 6.04
CA VAL A 40 8.76 16.78 4.96
C VAL A 40 8.34 15.60 4.09
N LYS A 41 8.90 14.41 4.35
CA LYS A 41 8.62 13.25 3.54
C LYS A 41 7.66 12.31 4.25
N SER A 42 6.95 11.53 3.44
CA SER A 42 6.07 10.48 3.94
C SER A 42 6.70 9.13 3.65
N ALA A 43 6.53 8.21 4.58
CA ALA A 43 7.00 6.84 4.41
C ALA A 43 5.96 5.89 4.97
N TRP A 44 5.96 4.67 4.49
CA TRP A 44 5.03 3.63 4.95
C TRP A 44 5.83 2.50 5.57
N ILE A 45 5.23 1.81 6.52
CA ILE A 45 5.83 0.62 7.09
C ILE A 45 5.72 -0.49 6.06
N GLU A 46 6.87 -1.05 5.65
CA GLU A 46 6.92 -2.05 4.58
C GLU A 46 6.02 -3.24 4.87
N ALA A 47 6.01 -3.71 6.11
CA ALA A 47 5.18 -4.85 6.48
C ALA A 47 3.69 -4.58 6.27
N GLU A 48 3.26 -3.34 6.51
CA GLU A 48 1.86 -2.96 6.28
C GLU A 48 1.55 -2.93 4.79
N ILE A 49 2.49 -2.46 3.98
CA ILE A 49 2.30 -2.45 2.53
C ILE A 49 2.25 -3.88 1.99
N GLU A 50 3.10 -4.75 2.49
CA GLU A 50 3.08 -6.16 2.09
C GLU A 50 1.75 -6.81 2.44
N ALA A 51 1.23 -6.54 3.63
CA ALA A 51 -0.07 -7.06 4.05
C ALA A 51 -1.18 -6.52 3.17
N TRP A 52 -1.11 -5.25 2.80
CA TRP A 52 -2.09 -4.64 1.91
C TRP A 52 -2.06 -5.32 0.54
N ILE A 53 -0.87 -5.55 0.00
CA ILE A 53 -0.73 -6.23 -1.29
C ILE A 53 -1.28 -7.64 -1.19
N ALA A 54 -0.95 -8.37 -0.12
CA ALA A 54 -1.46 -9.72 0.08
C ALA A 54 -2.98 -9.74 0.13
N GLY A 55 -3.58 -8.75 0.77
CA GLY A 55 -5.04 -8.60 0.79
C GLY A 55 -5.63 -8.38 -0.60
N ARG A 56 -4.95 -7.58 -1.43
CA ARG A 56 -5.41 -7.34 -2.79
C ARG A 56 -5.29 -8.61 -3.64
N VAL A 57 -4.21 -9.35 -3.45
CA VAL A 57 -4.02 -10.62 -4.17
C VAL A 57 -5.11 -11.62 -3.77
N ALA A 58 -5.39 -11.73 -2.48
CA ALA A 58 -6.43 -12.63 -1.99
C ALA A 58 -7.80 -12.24 -2.54
N ALA A 59 -8.10 -10.95 -2.61
CA ALA A 59 -9.37 -10.47 -3.15
C ALA A 59 -9.49 -10.81 -4.63
N ARG A 60 -8.39 -10.65 -5.38
CA ARG A 60 -8.38 -11.01 -6.81
C ARG A 60 -8.60 -12.51 -6.98
N ASP A 61 -7.87 -13.30 -6.21
CA ASP A 61 -7.95 -14.75 -6.33
C ASP A 61 -9.35 -15.26 -5.98
N GLY A 62 -9.95 -14.69 -4.93
CA GLY A 62 -11.31 -15.04 -4.55
C GLY A 62 -12.30 -14.66 -5.64
N ALA A 63 -12.18 -13.45 -6.19
CA ALA A 63 -13.07 -13.00 -7.25
C ALA A 63 -12.88 -13.85 -8.51
N THR A 64 -11.63 -14.18 -8.84
CA THR A 64 -11.34 -15.02 -9.99
C THR A 64 -11.94 -16.40 -9.81
N GLY A 65 -11.81 -16.96 -8.62
CA GLY A 65 -12.40 -18.26 -8.32
C GLY A 65 -13.91 -18.25 -8.47
N GLU A 66 -14.56 -17.19 -8.06
CA GLU A 66 -15.99 -17.07 -8.21
C GLU A 66 -16.42 -16.91 -9.66
N ALA A 67 -15.62 -16.16 -10.41
CA ALA A 67 -15.91 -15.94 -11.82
C ALA A 67 -15.73 -17.18 -12.66
N ALA A 68 -14.88 -18.07 -12.20
CA ALA A 68 -14.65 -19.33 -12.89
C ALA A 68 -15.79 -20.28 -12.63
#